data_1485344ddf7e2a54fdcad2dcb3dabc44
#
_entry.id   1485344ddf7e2a54fdcad2dcb3dabc44
#
_cell.length_a   1.000
_cell.length_b   1.000
_cell.length_c   1.000
_cell.angle_alpha   90.00
_cell.angle_beta   90.00
_cell.angle_gamma   90.00
#
_symmetry.space_group_name_H-M   'P 1'
#
loop_
_entity.id
_entity.type
_entity.pdbx_description
1 polymer ?
#
loop_
_entity_poly.entity_id
_entity_poly.type
_entity_poly.pdbx_seq_one_letter_code
_entity_poly.pdbx_strand_id
1 'polypeptide(L)'
;QIVGKELFVRKARGVEPTAIADDLALQVASHIDTLEHKVASIRSRASTDHGTLHLAGPAEYLSFVAGPALANLLQADKVNLVIHTGNKNNTYQLLEDDVAELAITASEPTDAMYEYQMLDKERLILVMNRVQGKLLGDKEVTALLLNQHKVVSYDEQLPLIRRYFSEVFNAPCESPVAAICPDIRAISSILKAGIGYSVLPDYLCKEAIAKGELVPLGKSGPENEIYLVWKKGALRHPRVDFAKDVIMAFANINHLASYPD
;
A
#
# COMPACT_ATOMS: atom_id res chain seq x y z
N GLN A 1 -30.49 -30.01 13.50
CA GLN A 1 -31.60 -29.29 12.79
C GLN A 1 -31.57 -27.76 12.99
N ILE A 2 -30.37 -27.17 13.06
CA ILE A 2 -30.25 -25.72 13.31
C ILE A 2 -30.64 -24.91 12.05
N VAL A 3 -30.42 -25.43 10.84
CA VAL A 3 -30.71 -24.72 9.57
C VAL A 3 -32.16 -24.93 9.09
N GLY A 4 -32.87 -25.93 9.62
CA GLY A 4 -34.26 -26.22 9.27
C GLY A 4 -34.53 -26.61 7.82
N LYS A 5 -33.49 -26.84 7.01
CA LYS A 5 -33.56 -27.24 5.61
C LYS A 5 -32.52 -28.33 5.32
N GLU A 6 -32.80 -29.16 4.31
CA GLU A 6 -31.85 -30.19 3.87
C GLU A 6 -30.67 -29.54 3.17
N LEU A 7 -29.46 -29.90 3.63
CA LEU A 7 -28.20 -29.42 3.06
C LEU A 7 -27.65 -30.42 2.03
N PHE A 8 -28.04 -31.69 2.08
CA PHE A 8 -27.56 -32.73 1.18
C PHE A 8 -28.69 -33.63 0.71
N VAL A 9 -28.64 -34.00 -0.56
CA VAL A 9 -29.58 -34.93 -1.18
C VAL A 9 -28.88 -36.25 -1.45
N ARG A 10 -29.49 -37.36 -1.03
CA ARG A 10 -28.99 -38.71 -1.36
C ARG A 10 -29.27 -39.05 -2.81
N LYS A 11 -28.27 -39.47 -3.54
CA LYS A 11 -28.36 -39.99 -4.90
C LYS A 11 -28.02 -41.51 -4.92
N ALA A 12 -28.29 -42.18 -6.03
CA ALA A 12 -27.97 -43.61 -6.20
C ALA A 12 -26.48 -43.94 -6.00
N ARG A 13 -25.59 -42.96 -6.20
CA ARG A 13 -24.15 -43.04 -5.94
C ARG A 13 -23.68 -41.79 -5.16
N GLY A 14 -23.87 -41.82 -3.83
CA GLY A 14 -23.33 -40.79 -2.93
C GLY A 14 -24.33 -39.70 -2.48
N VAL A 15 -23.79 -38.57 -2.09
CA VAL A 15 -24.53 -37.43 -1.53
C VAL A 15 -24.12 -36.18 -2.31
N GLU A 16 -25.07 -35.37 -2.74
CA GLU A 16 -24.81 -34.08 -3.40
C GLU A 16 -25.28 -32.93 -2.52
N PRO A 17 -24.52 -31.82 -2.46
CA PRO A 17 -24.95 -30.63 -1.74
C PRO A 17 -26.17 -29.99 -2.43
N THR A 18 -27.01 -29.33 -1.65
CA THR A 18 -28.07 -28.46 -2.15
C THR A 18 -27.50 -27.05 -2.40
N ALA A 19 -28.18 -26.21 -3.20
CA ALA A 19 -27.80 -24.82 -3.39
C ALA A 19 -27.66 -24.04 -2.06
N ILE A 20 -28.44 -24.43 -1.05
CA ILE A 20 -28.35 -23.86 0.31
C ILE A 20 -27.06 -24.29 1.00
N ALA A 21 -26.62 -25.53 0.76
CA ALA A 21 -25.35 -26.02 1.32
C ALA A 21 -24.15 -25.32 0.66
N ASP A 22 -24.21 -25.09 -0.65
CA ASP A 22 -23.16 -24.37 -1.38
C ASP A 22 -23.05 -22.90 -0.94
N ASP A 23 -24.19 -22.21 -0.76
CA ASP A 23 -24.23 -20.83 -0.27
C ASP A 23 -23.71 -20.73 1.17
N LEU A 24 -24.14 -21.66 2.03
CA LEU A 24 -23.66 -21.74 3.41
C LEU A 24 -22.13 -22.04 3.45
N ALA A 25 -21.66 -22.93 2.61
CA ALA A 25 -20.23 -23.26 2.53
C ALA A 25 -19.39 -22.03 2.12
N LEU A 26 -19.85 -21.24 1.15
CA LEU A 26 -19.17 -20.01 0.74
C LEU A 26 -19.10 -18.98 1.88
N GLN A 27 -20.19 -18.82 2.63
CA GLN A 27 -20.22 -17.89 3.76
C GLN A 27 -19.39 -18.36 4.96
N VAL A 28 -19.39 -19.65 5.24
CA VAL A 28 -18.67 -20.21 6.40
C VAL A 28 -17.18 -20.39 6.10
N ALA A 29 -16.78 -20.67 4.87
CA ALA A 29 -15.39 -20.89 4.48
C ALA A 29 -14.49 -19.71 4.90
N SER A 30 -14.92 -18.48 4.64
CA SER A 30 -14.14 -17.28 5.02
C SER A 30 -13.94 -17.13 6.54
N HIS A 31 -14.92 -17.55 7.33
CA HIS A 31 -14.83 -17.53 8.80
C HIS A 31 -13.94 -18.65 9.33
N ILE A 32 -13.99 -19.83 8.71
CA ILE A 32 -13.10 -20.96 9.04
C ILE A 32 -11.66 -20.59 8.71
N ASP A 33 -11.41 -20.05 7.52
CA ASP A 33 -10.07 -19.60 7.12
C ASP A 33 -9.51 -18.55 8.11
N THR A 34 -10.34 -17.60 8.54
CA THR A 34 -9.98 -16.61 9.55
C THR A 34 -9.63 -17.26 10.88
N LEU A 35 -10.42 -18.25 11.32
CA LEU A 35 -10.15 -19.00 12.56
C LEU A 35 -8.89 -19.84 12.46
N GLU A 36 -8.67 -20.52 11.33
CA GLU A 36 -7.47 -21.29 11.07
C GLU A 36 -6.21 -20.42 11.07
N HIS A 37 -6.28 -19.25 10.42
CA HIS A 37 -5.23 -18.24 10.49
C HIS A 37 -4.96 -17.77 11.92
N LYS A 38 -6.01 -17.52 12.70
CA LYS A 38 -5.87 -17.11 14.11
C LYS A 38 -5.25 -18.21 14.97
N VAL A 39 -5.66 -19.45 14.78
CA VAL A 39 -5.05 -20.63 15.46
C VAL A 39 -3.61 -20.83 15.05
N ALA A 40 -3.31 -20.73 13.75
CA ALA A 40 -1.94 -20.82 13.23
C ALA A 40 -1.06 -19.69 13.79
N SER A 41 -1.57 -18.46 13.86
CA SER A 41 -0.92 -17.31 14.48
C SER A 41 -0.63 -17.56 15.97
N ILE A 42 -1.57 -18.09 16.72
CA ILE A 42 -1.37 -18.44 18.15
C ILE A 42 -0.30 -19.54 18.30
N ARG A 43 -0.30 -20.55 17.43
CA ARG A 43 0.71 -21.62 17.44
C ARG A 43 2.09 -21.11 17.06
N SER A 44 2.20 -20.24 16.05
CA SER A 44 3.46 -19.63 15.65
C SER A 44 4.00 -18.65 16.71
N ARG A 45 3.10 -18.00 17.48
CA ARG A 45 3.47 -17.17 18.64
C ARG A 45 4.09 -17.95 19.79
N ALA A 46 3.77 -19.22 19.90
CA ALA A 46 4.33 -20.11 20.93
C ALA A 46 5.75 -20.60 20.63
N SER A 47 6.23 -20.48 19.40
CA SER A 47 7.61 -20.81 19.02
C SER A 47 8.48 -19.55 19.15
N THR A 48 9.43 -19.58 20.09
CA THR A 48 10.25 -18.43 20.47
C THR A 48 11.33 -18.05 19.46
N ASP A 49 11.75 -18.95 18.58
CA ASP A 49 12.95 -18.76 17.74
C ASP A 49 12.69 -18.66 16.23
N HIS A 50 11.61 -19.23 15.73
CA HIS A 50 11.22 -19.13 14.32
C HIS A 50 9.71 -19.02 14.19
N GLY A 51 9.21 -18.12 13.35
CA GLY A 51 7.77 -17.96 13.13
C GLY A 51 7.44 -17.14 11.90
N THR A 52 6.17 -17.19 11.49
CA THR A 52 5.71 -16.33 10.40
C THR A 52 5.40 -14.94 10.92
N LEU A 53 5.90 -13.93 10.22
CA LEU A 53 5.55 -12.52 10.39
C LEU A 53 4.65 -12.10 9.24
N HIS A 54 3.52 -11.50 9.56
CA HIS A 54 2.62 -10.92 8.57
C HIS A 54 2.80 -9.40 8.56
N LEU A 55 3.23 -8.87 7.40
CA LEU A 55 3.43 -7.45 7.15
C LEU A 55 2.40 -6.95 6.15
N ALA A 56 1.64 -5.90 6.50
CA ALA A 56 0.71 -5.24 5.61
C ALA A 56 1.27 -3.91 5.10
N GLY A 57 0.84 -3.48 3.89
CA GLY A 57 1.22 -2.15 3.40
C GLY A 57 0.91 -1.91 1.93
N PRO A 58 1.19 -0.69 1.43
CA PRO A 58 1.02 -0.33 0.03
C PRO A 58 1.94 -1.16 -0.86
N ALA A 59 1.38 -1.76 -1.90
CA ALA A 59 2.11 -2.66 -2.80
C ALA A 59 3.31 -2.00 -3.46
N GLU A 60 3.18 -0.74 -3.82
CA GLU A 60 4.22 0.07 -4.45
C GLU A 60 5.38 0.35 -3.50
N TYR A 61 5.11 0.77 -2.26
CA TYR A 61 6.17 1.01 -1.27
C TYR A 61 6.92 -0.29 -0.94
N LEU A 62 6.18 -1.37 -0.73
CA LEU A 62 6.78 -2.69 -0.49
C LEU A 62 7.64 -3.17 -1.66
N SER A 63 7.23 -2.87 -2.91
CA SER A 63 7.94 -3.30 -4.11
C SER A 63 9.18 -2.46 -4.44
N PHE A 64 9.09 -1.14 -4.28
CA PHE A 64 10.12 -0.21 -4.76
C PHE A 64 11.06 0.28 -3.67
N VAL A 65 10.61 0.29 -2.42
CA VAL A 65 11.38 0.86 -1.30
C VAL A 65 11.75 -0.19 -0.25
N ALA A 66 10.78 -0.94 0.26
CA ALA A 66 11.01 -1.85 1.38
C ALA A 66 11.75 -3.15 1.02
N GLY A 67 11.83 -3.51 -0.27
CA GLY A 67 12.41 -4.78 -0.73
C GLY A 67 13.76 -5.14 -0.10
N PRO A 68 14.77 -4.25 -0.09
CA PRO A 68 16.06 -4.53 0.54
C PRO A 68 15.98 -4.76 2.05
N ALA A 69 15.11 -4.02 2.79
CA ALA A 69 14.89 -4.25 4.21
C ALA A 69 14.28 -5.64 4.47
N LEU A 70 13.31 -6.02 3.64
CA LEU A 70 12.68 -7.34 3.71
C LEU A 70 13.65 -8.46 3.37
N ALA A 71 14.57 -8.25 2.40
CA ALA A 71 15.62 -9.20 2.10
C ALA A 71 16.57 -9.39 3.29
N ASN A 72 17.00 -8.32 3.96
CA ASN A 72 17.81 -8.41 5.17
C ASN A 72 17.09 -9.15 6.30
N LEU A 73 15.78 -8.90 6.45
CA LEU A 73 14.98 -9.60 7.44
C LEU A 73 14.96 -11.12 7.20
N LEU A 74 14.80 -11.54 5.93
CA LEU A 74 14.79 -12.95 5.53
C LEU A 74 16.18 -13.60 5.62
N GLN A 75 17.25 -12.88 5.30
CA GLN A 75 18.63 -13.37 5.42
C GLN A 75 19.04 -13.69 6.85
N ALA A 76 18.41 -13.07 7.84
CA ALA A 76 18.64 -13.37 9.24
C ALA A 76 18.11 -14.75 9.69
N ASP A 77 17.30 -15.40 8.84
CA ASP A 77 16.71 -16.74 9.06
C ASP A 77 15.98 -16.90 10.41
N LYS A 78 15.34 -15.80 10.86
CA LYS A 78 14.58 -15.79 12.13
C LYS A 78 13.07 -15.75 11.91
N VAL A 79 12.63 -15.36 10.71
CA VAL A 79 11.21 -15.24 10.39
C VAL A 79 10.93 -15.70 8.96
N ASN A 80 9.77 -16.30 8.77
CA ASN A 80 9.11 -16.40 7.46
C ASN A 80 8.22 -15.19 7.29
N LEU A 81 8.16 -14.61 6.09
CA LEU A 81 7.42 -13.40 5.83
C LEU A 81 6.21 -13.67 4.93
N VAL A 82 5.05 -13.21 5.36
CA VAL A 82 3.83 -13.12 4.53
C VAL A 82 3.49 -11.65 4.36
N ILE A 83 3.37 -11.22 3.10
CA ILE A 83 3.08 -9.83 2.75
C ILE A 83 1.62 -9.72 2.32
N HIS A 84 0.92 -8.79 2.93
CA HIS A 84 -0.44 -8.39 2.57
C HIS A 84 -0.41 -6.99 1.94
N THR A 85 -0.98 -6.85 0.75
CA THR A 85 -1.04 -5.56 0.08
C THR A 85 -2.46 -5.00 0.11
N GLY A 86 -2.58 -3.69 0.28
CA GLY A 86 -3.87 -3.03 0.31
C GLY A 86 -3.78 -1.51 0.48
N ASN A 87 -4.92 -0.86 0.39
CA ASN A 87 -5.04 0.54 0.75
C ASN A 87 -5.04 0.73 2.28
N LYS A 88 -5.09 1.99 2.72
CA LYS A 88 -5.09 2.35 4.14
C LYS A 88 -6.11 1.55 4.95
N ASN A 89 -7.35 1.49 4.51
CA ASN A 89 -8.43 0.85 5.27
C ASN A 89 -8.19 -0.66 5.41
N ASN A 90 -7.81 -1.33 4.32
CA ASN A 90 -7.47 -2.76 4.35
C ASN A 90 -6.27 -3.04 5.26
N THR A 91 -5.26 -2.16 5.23
CA THR A 91 -4.06 -2.31 6.06
C THR A 91 -4.39 -2.23 7.55
N TYR A 92 -5.20 -1.26 7.97
CA TYR A 92 -5.65 -1.16 9.36
C TYR A 92 -6.59 -2.31 9.76
N GLN A 93 -7.47 -2.75 8.85
CA GLN A 93 -8.34 -3.91 9.12
C GLN A 93 -7.53 -5.18 9.39
N LEU A 94 -6.45 -5.42 8.63
CA LEU A 94 -5.55 -6.55 8.87
C LEU A 94 -4.86 -6.50 10.24
N LEU A 95 -4.53 -5.30 10.73
CA LEU A 95 -4.03 -5.12 12.10
C LEU A 95 -5.14 -5.37 13.14
N GLU A 96 -6.34 -4.85 12.93
CA GLU A 96 -7.48 -5.04 13.83
C GLU A 96 -7.87 -6.50 13.99
N ASP A 97 -7.87 -7.25 12.90
CA ASP A 97 -8.20 -8.67 12.86
C ASP A 97 -7.07 -9.58 13.36
N ASP A 98 -5.94 -9.01 13.78
CA ASP A 98 -4.71 -9.73 14.17
C ASP A 98 -4.17 -10.63 13.05
N VAL A 99 -4.46 -10.33 11.79
CA VAL A 99 -3.90 -11.01 10.60
C VAL A 99 -2.48 -10.51 10.35
N ALA A 100 -2.23 -9.21 10.46
CA ALA A 100 -0.89 -8.64 10.36
C ALA A 100 -0.41 -8.18 11.75
N GLU A 101 0.89 -8.36 12.01
CA GLU A 101 1.54 -7.86 13.22
C GLU A 101 2.17 -6.48 13.02
N LEU A 102 2.66 -6.19 11.80
CA LEU A 102 3.23 -4.92 11.41
C LEU A 102 2.54 -4.39 10.15
N ALA A 103 2.42 -3.08 10.05
CA ALA A 103 1.89 -2.43 8.87
C ALA A 103 2.69 -1.19 8.49
N ILE A 104 2.82 -0.96 7.17
CA ILE A 104 3.38 0.28 6.61
C ILE A 104 2.23 1.12 6.07
N THR A 105 2.20 2.41 6.40
CA THR A 105 1.11 3.32 6.00
C THR A 105 1.63 4.75 5.80
N ALA A 106 1.03 5.47 4.85
CA ALA A 106 1.31 6.88 4.57
C ALA A 106 0.47 7.85 5.44
N SER A 107 -0.06 7.37 6.57
CA SER A 107 -0.87 8.18 7.49
C SER A 107 -0.58 7.80 8.92
N GLU A 108 -0.35 8.78 9.75
CA GLU A 108 -0.26 8.60 11.18
C GLU A 108 -1.55 7.97 11.73
N PRO A 109 -1.47 6.91 12.56
CA PRO A 109 -2.65 6.32 13.18
C PRO A 109 -3.27 7.29 14.19
N THR A 110 -4.59 7.39 14.17
CA THR A 110 -5.35 8.24 15.09
C THR A 110 -5.90 7.48 16.30
N ASP A 111 -5.96 6.15 16.22
CA ASP A 111 -6.49 5.32 17.30
C ASP A 111 -5.37 4.99 18.30
N ALA A 112 -5.67 5.21 19.58
CA ALA A 112 -4.77 4.96 20.70
C ALA A 112 -4.41 3.47 20.90
N MET A 113 -5.06 2.55 20.21
CA MET A 113 -4.70 1.13 20.23
C MET A 113 -3.41 0.81 19.46
N TYR A 114 -2.97 1.71 18.60
CA TYR A 114 -1.74 1.55 17.81
C TYR A 114 -0.56 2.27 18.46
N GLU A 115 0.60 1.70 18.25
CA GLU A 115 1.91 2.32 18.40
C GLU A 115 2.53 2.42 17.00
N TYR A 116 3.36 3.42 16.79
CA TYR A 116 3.96 3.66 15.48
C TYR A 116 5.29 4.37 15.59
N GLN A 117 6.05 4.29 14.53
CA GLN A 117 7.29 5.02 14.37
C GLN A 117 7.39 5.51 12.92
N MET A 118 7.85 6.75 12.75
CA MET A 118 8.12 7.27 11.40
C MET A 118 9.21 6.42 10.76
N LEU A 119 8.90 5.84 9.61
CA LEU A 119 9.76 4.93 8.86
C LEU A 119 10.54 5.69 7.78
N ASP A 120 9.84 6.54 7.01
CA ASP A 120 10.41 7.18 5.83
C ASP A 120 9.64 8.46 5.47
N LYS A 121 10.13 9.19 4.47
CA LYS A 121 9.44 10.29 3.81
C LYS A 121 9.45 10.08 2.31
N GLU A 122 8.31 10.25 1.67
CA GLU A 122 8.19 10.25 0.22
C GLU A 122 7.83 11.65 -0.27
N ARG A 123 8.43 12.07 -1.37
CA ARG A 123 8.09 13.35 -2.00
C ARG A 123 7.10 13.15 -3.12
N LEU A 124 6.03 13.92 -3.11
CA LEU A 124 5.06 13.92 -4.19
C LEU A 124 5.56 14.82 -5.33
N ILE A 125 5.59 14.28 -6.54
CA ILE A 125 5.98 15.01 -7.74
C ILE A 125 4.86 14.99 -8.78
N LEU A 126 4.68 16.12 -9.45
CA LEU A 126 3.79 16.22 -10.60
C LEU A 126 4.52 15.68 -11.82
N VAL A 127 3.92 14.71 -12.51
CA VAL A 127 4.55 14.03 -13.65
C VAL A 127 3.60 13.88 -14.83
N MET A 128 4.18 13.88 -16.01
CA MET A 128 3.53 13.72 -17.30
C MET A 128 4.44 12.95 -18.26
N ASN A 129 3.87 12.42 -19.35
CA ASN A 129 4.68 11.89 -20.44
C ASN A 129 5.63 12.96 -20.99
N ARG A 130 6.88 12.55 -21.31
CA ARG A 130 7.91 13.49 -21.79
C ARG A 130 7.52 14.23 -23.06
N VAL A 131 6.84 13.56 -24.00
CA VAL A 131 6.44 14.19 -25.27
C VAL A 131 5.43 15.30 -25.00
N GLN A 132 4.42 15.02 -24.18
CA GLN A 132 3.43 16.01 -23.77
C GLN A 132 4.05 17.13 -22.93
N GLY A 133 4.94 16.82 -22.00
CA GLY A 133 5.66 17.81 -21.21
C GLY A 133 6.46 18.78 -22.06
N LYS A 134 7.11 18.30 -23.13
CA LYS A 134 7.80 19.16 -24.09
C LYS A 134 6.87 20.08 -24.89
N LEU A 135 5.63 19.66 -25.14
CA LEU A 135 4.62 20.50 -25.80
C LEU A 135 4.14 21.68 -24.94
N LEU A 136 4.30 21.59 -23.63
CA LEU A 136 4.06 22.73 -22.73
C LEU A 136 5.12 23.84 -22.93
N GLY A 137 6.30 23.47 -23.45
CA GLY A 137 7.41 24.40 -23.69
C GLY A 137 7.95 25.00 -22.38
N ASP A 138 8.45 26.22 -22.48
CA ASP A 138 9.00 26.98 -21.33
C ASP A 138 7.92 27.70 -20.52
N LYS A 139 6.65 27.32 -20.70
CA LYS A 139 5.55 27.91 -19.93
C LYS A 139 5.69 27.55 -18.44
N GLU A 140 5.47 28.55 -17.60
CA GLU A 140 5.38 28.29 -16.17
C GLU A 140 4.21 27.31 -15.89
N VAL A 141 4.52 26.26 -15.13
CA VAL A 141 3.51 25.25 -14.74
C VAL A 141 2.64 25.85 -13.64
N THR A 142 1.40 26.11 -13.96
CA THR A 142 0.38 26.69 -13.07
C THR A 142 -0.84 25.78 -12.99
N ALA A 143 -1.67 25.99 -11.95
CA ALA A 143 -2.94 25.29 -11.85
C ALA A 143 -3.83 25.52 -13.08
N LEU A 144 -3.89 26.78 -13.60
CA LEU A 144 -4.69 27.13 -14.76
C LEU A 144 -4.25 26.37 -16.03
N LEU A 145 -2.94 26.21 -16.23
CA LEU A 145 -2.39 25.42 -17.35
C LEU A 145 -2.78 23.95 -17.20
N LEU A 146 -2.60 23.39 -16.01
CA LEU A 146 -2.87 21.97 -15.75
C LEU A 146 -4.37 21.65 -15.84
N ASN A 147 -5.26 22.56 -15.45
CA ASN A 147 -6.71 22.39 -15.57
C ASN A 147 -7.20 22.26 -17.02
N GLN A 148 -6.37 22.58 -18.02
CA GLN A 148 -6.64 22.34 -19.44
C GLN A 148 -6.26 20.90 -19.88
N HIS A 149 -5.58 20.15 -19.03
CA HIS A 149 -5.13 18.78 -19.29
C HIS A 149 -5.91 17.78 -18.43
N LYS A 150 -6.02 16.56 -18.96
CA LYS A 150 -6.67 15.46 -18.23
C LYS A 150 -5.76 14.97 -17.09
N VAL A 151 -6.40 14.54 -16.00
CA VAL A 151 -5.72 13.96 -14.84
C VAL A 151 -6.06 12.48 -14.70
N VAL A 152 -5.09 11.67 -14.26
CA VAL A 152 -5.27 10.28 -13.84
C VAL A 152 -5.07 10.21 -12.34
N SER A 153 -6.02 9.66 -11.61
CA SER A 153 -6.00 9.64 -10.15
C SER A 153 -6.20 8.27 -9.55
N TYR A 154 -5.79 8.13 -8.29
CA TYR A 154 -5.95 6.93 -7.49
C TYR A 154 -7.42 6.67 -7.13
N ASP A 155 -8.14 7.72 -6.74
CA ASP A 155 -9.55 7.65 -6.40
C ASP A 155 -10.30 8.92 -6.85
N GLU A 156 -11.61 8.92 -6.68
CA GLU A 156 -12.49 10.03 -7.08
C GLU A 156 -12.26 11.32 -6.27
N GLN A 157 -11.65 11.22 -5.09
CA GLN A 157 -11.35 12.37 -4.24
C GLN A 157 -10.07 13.11 -4.67
N LEU A 158 -9.27 12.53 -5.58
CA LEU A 158 -8.00 13.07 -6.07
C LEU A 158 -7.02 13.47 -4.95
N PRO A 159 -6.78 12.67 -3.91
CA PRO A 159 -6.16 13.13 -2.67
C PRO A 159 -4.73 13.70 -2.88
N LEU A 160 -3.87 12.99 -3.61
CA LEU A 160 -2.50 13.43 -3.87
C LEU A 160 -2.47 14.70 -4.74
N ILE A 161 -3.37 14.75 -5.75
CA ILE A 161 -3.45 15.85 -6.70
C ILE A 161 -3.97 17.09 -6.01
N ARG A 162 -5.07 17.01 -5.26
CA ARG A 162 -5.64 18.13 -4.51
C ARG A 162 -4.65 18.68 -3.48
N ARG A 163 -3.94 17.79 -2.80
CA ARG A 163 -2.91 18.20 -1.85
C ARG A 163 -1.79 18.97 -2.56
N TYR A 164 -1.27 18.47 -3.68
CA TYR A 164 -0.26 19.15 -4.48
C TYR A 164 -0.76 20.52 -4.96
N PHE A 165 -1.97 20.59 -5.52
CA PHE A 165 -2.54 21.85 -6.00
C PHE A 165 -2.73 22.88 -4.88
N SER A 166 -3.21 22.44 -3.73
CA SER A 166 -3.37 23.30 -2.55
C SER A 166 -2.03 23.85 -2.05
N GLU A 167 -1.04 22.96 -1.88
CA GLU A 167 0.23 23.35 -1.24
C GLU A 167 1.18 24.07 -2.21
N VAL A 168 1.19 23.70 -3.51
CA VAL A 168 2.14 24.25 -4.49
C VAL A 168 1.56 25.43 -5.25
N PHE A 169 0.28 25.37 -5.61
CA PHE A 169 -0.36 26.43 -6.42
C PHE A 169 -1.33 27.29 -5.64
N ASN A 170 -1.66 26.92 -4.41
CA ASN A 170 -2.73 27.56 -3.61
C ASN A 170 -4.05 27.68 -4.40
N ALA A 171 -4.41 26.63 -5.13
CA ALA A 171 -5.54 26.60 -6.05
C ALA A 171 -6.23 25.21 -6.06
N PRO A 172 -7.53 25.16 -6.42
CA PRO A 172 -8.21 23.87 -6.62
C PRO A 172 -7.75 23.20 -7.91
N CYS A 173 -7.84 21.85 -7.95
CA CYS A 173 -7.74 21.09 -9.17
C CYS A 173 -9.12 20.97 -9.82
N GLU A 174 -9.25 21.51 -11.03
CA GLU A 174 -10.46 21.49 -11.86
C GLU A 174 -10.24 20.69 -13.16
N SER A 175 -9.15 19.94 -13.25
CA SER A 175 -8.80 19.15 -14.42
C SER A 175 -9.84 18.06 -14.69
N PRO A 176 -10.21 17.83 -15.96
CA PRO A 176 -11.08 16.72 -16.31
C PRO A 176 -10.38 15.39 -16.00
N VAL A 177 -11.09 14.47 -15.35
CA VAL A 177 -10.56 13.16 -14.99
C VAL A 177 -10.55 12.24 -16.20
N ALA A 178 -9.40 11.69 -16.57
CA ALA A 178 -9.26 10.70 -17.64
C ALA A 178 -9.54 9.28 -17.14
N ALA A 179 -9.02 8.95 -15.96
CA ALA A 179 -9.22 7.65 -15.35
C ALA A 179 -9.07 7.72 -13.82
N ILE A 180 -9.79 6.83 -13.14
CA ILE A 180 -9.59 6.50 -11.73
C ILE A 180 -8.99 5.09 -11.68
N CYS A 181 -7.84 4.95 -11.06
CA CYS A 181 -7.12 3.70 -10.97
C CYS A 181 -6.52 3.53 -9.56
N PRO A 182 -7.02 2.59 -8.73
CA PRO A 182 -6.56 2.40 -7.36
C PRO A 182 -5.23 1.62 -7.28
N ASP A 183 -4.33 1.89 -8.23
CA ASP A 183 -2.95 1.38 -8.26
C ASP A 183 -2.04 2.42 -8.93
N ILE A 184 -1.19 3.06 -8.15
CA ILE A 184 -0.30 4.13 -8.67
C ILE A 184 0.75 3.62 -9.67
N ARG A 185 1.05 2.32 -9.70
CA ARG A 185 1.91 1.69 -10.71
C ARG A 185 1.20 1.67 -12.07
N ALA A 186 -0.09 1.36 -12.08
CA ALA A 186 -0.91 1.42 -13.28
C ALA A 186 -1.08 2.87 -13.76
N ILE A 187 -1.25 3.83 -12.83
CA ILE A 187 -1.25 5.27 -13.16
C ILE A 187 0.05 5.62 -13.90
N SER A 188 1.22 5.27 -13.35
CA SER A 188 2.51 5.51 -14.00
C SER A 188 2.56 4.94 -15.43
N SER A 189 2.01 3.74 -15.65
CA SER A 189 1.94 3.12 -16.97
C SER A 189 1.03 3.87 -17.95
N ILE A 190 -0.12 4.35 -17.48
CA ILE A 190 -1.06 5.17 -18.25
C ILE A 190 -0.40 6.50 -18.67
N LEU A 191 0.31 7.14 -17.74
CA LEU A 191 1.05 8.38 -18.03
C LEU A 191 2.14 8.15 -19.07
N LYS A 192 2.92 7.06 -18.98
CA LYS A 192 3.94 6.70 -19.97
C LYS A 192 3.34 6.52 -21.38
N ALA A 193 2.12 6.04 -21.48
CA ALA A 193 1.38 5.94 -22.73
C ALA A 193 0.87 7.31 -23.27
N GLY A 194 1.12 8.41 -22.57
CA GLY A 194 0.78 9.76 -23.02
C GLY A 194 -0.64 10.20 -22.62
N ILE A 195 -1.23 9.66 -21.59
CA ILE A 195 -2.56 10.05 -21.11
C ILE A 195 -2.45 10.95 -19.89
N GLY A 196 -2.59 12.26 -20.09
CA GLY A 196 -2.73 13.24 -19.02
C GLY A 196 -1.50 13.38 -18.10
N TYR A 197 -1.76 13.82 -16.87
CA TYR A 197 -0.77 13.97 -15.80
C TYR A 197 -1.28 13.36 -14.48
N SER A 198 -0.38 13.19 -13.53
CA SER A 198 -0.73 12.82 -12.16
C SER A 198 0.29 13.36 -11.15
N VAL A 199 -0.01 13.20 -9.87
CA VAL A 199 0.92 13.42 -8.76
C VAL A 199 1.21 12.07 -8.13
N LEU A 200 2.48 11.70 -8.11
CA LEU A 200 2.96 10.38 -7.69
C LEU A 200 4.17 10.51 -6.75
N PRO A 201 4.45 9.51 -5.90
CA PRO A 201 5.70 9.45 -5.17
C PRO A 201 6.91 9.41 -6.11
N ASP A 202 7.95 10.15 -5.74
CA ASP A 202 9.17 10.29 -6.56
C ASP A 202 9.89 8.96 -6.79
N TYR A 203 9.96 8.07 -5.78
CA TYR A 203 10.59 6.75 -5.92
C TYR A 203 9.95 5.91 -7.04
N LEU A 204 8.62 6.01 -7.21
CA LEU A 204 7.89 5.29 -8.26
C LEU A 204 8.25 5.79 -9.66
N CYS A 205 8.55 7.07 -9.79
CA CYS A 205 8.80 7.73 -11.07
C CYS A 205 10.29 7.74 -11.47
N LYS A 206 11.20 7.47 -10.53
CA LYS A 206 12.65 7.61 -10.69
C LYS A 206 13.19 6.92 -11.93
N GLU A 207 12.83 5.67 -12.15
CA GLU A 207 13.30 4.90 -13.31
C GLU A 207 12.72 5.44 -14.63
N ALA A 208 11.43 5.75 -14.68
CA ALA A 208 10.76 6.28 -15.85
C ALA A 208 11.28 7.67 -16.24
N ILE A 209 11.63 8.50 -15.25
CA ILE A 209 12.27 9.80 -15.48
C ILE A 209 13.69 9.60 -16.02
N ALA A 210 14.48 8.71 -15.43
CA ALA A 210 15.83 8.42 -15.90
C ALA A 210 15.85 7.89 -17.36
N LYS A 211 14.85 7.07 -17.72
CA LYS A 211 14.66 6.59 -19.10
C LYS A 211 14.06 7.64 -20.04
N GLY A 212 13.62 8.78 -19.54
CA GLY A 212 12.98 9.83 -20.31
C GLY A 212 11.59 9.48 -20.83
N GLU A 213 10.89 8.57 -20.16
CA GLU A 213 9.49 8.21 -20.44
C GLU A 213 8.53 9.22 -19.78
N LEU A 214 8.86 9.63 -18.57
CA LEU A 214 8.16 10.67 -17.82
C LEU A 214 9.05 11.90 -17.60
N VAL A 215 8.44 13.02 -17.33
CA VAL A 215 9.12 14.26 -16.94
C VAL A 215 8.41 14.86 -15.72
N PRO A 216 9.16 15.27 -14.69
CA PRO A 216 8.59 16.05 -13.60
C PRO A 216 8.26 17.46 -14.09
N LEU A 217 7.15 18.01 -13.61
CA LEU A 217 6.66 19.34 -13.97
C LEU A 217 6.61 20.24 -12.74
N GLY A 218 6.90 21.51 -12.93
CA GLY A 218 6.76 22.51 -11.89
C GLY A 218 7.73 22.33 -10.73
N LYS A 219 7.27 22.76 -9.54
CA LYS A 219 8.05 22.71 -8.30
C LYS A 219 7.91 21.34 -7.62
N SER A 220 8.86 21.04 -6.75
CA SER A 220 8.75 19.92 -5.82
C SER A 220 7.49 20.05 -4.97
N GLY A 221 6.77 18.96 -4.81
CA GLY A 221 5.53 18.92 -4.05
C GLY A 221 5.74 18.61 -2.57
N PRO A 222 4.62 18.40 -1.85
CA PRO A 222 4.63 18.07 -0.44
C PRO A 222 5.30 16.71 -0.17
N GLU A 223 5.78 16.57 1.05
CA GLU A 223 6.28 15.28 1.57
C GLU A 223 5.16 14.56 2.33
N ASN A 224 5.07 13.25 2.13
CA ASN A 224 4.29 12.35 2.97
C ASN A 224 5.23 11.64 3.93
N GLU A 225 4.81 11.51 5.17
CA GLU A 225 5.48 10.67 6.14
C GLU A 225 4.95 9.23 6.04
N ILE A 226 5.85 8.27 6.04
CA ILE A 226 5.55 6.85 6.03
C ILE A 226 5.83 6.31 7.42
N TYR A 227 4.88 5.55 7.96
CA TYR A 227 4.94 5.01 9.30
C TYR A 227 4.95 3.50 9.30
N LEU A 228 5.72 2.91 10.20
CA LEU A 228 5.58 1.54 10.63
C LEU A 228 4.66 1.51 11.85
N VAL A 229 3.60 0.73 11.80
CA VAL A 229 2.49 0.72 12.76
C VAL A 229 2.27 -0.70 13.27
N TRP A 230 1.94 -0.83 14.55
CA TRP A 230 1.58 -2.10 15.19
C TRP A 230 0.58 -1.88 16.32
N LYS A 231 -0.14 -2.93 16.73
CA LYS A 231 -0.98 -2.86 17.94
C LYS A 231 -0.15 -2.82 19.20
N LYS A 232 -0.61 -2.11 20.22
CA LYS A 232 -0.01 -2.13 21.55
C LYS A 232 0.17 -3.56 22.05
N GLY A 233 1.40 -3.84 22.46
CA GLY A 233 1.79 -5.17 22.97
C GLY A 233 2.25 -6.16 21.90
N ALA A 234 2.17 -5.87 20.59
CA ALA A 234 2.67 -6.75 19.54
C ALA A 234 4.19 -6.99 19.66
N LEU A 235 4.94 -5.98 20.10
CA LEU A 235 6.40 -6.07 20.28
C LEU A 235 6.82 -6.97 21.47
N ARG A 236 5.89 -7.46 22.28
CA ARG A 236 6.19 -8.51 23.27
C ARG A 236 6.61 -9.84 22.62
N HIS A 237 6.33 -10.01 21.32
CA HIS A 237 6.80 -11.15 20.55
C HIS A 237 8.17 -10.84 19.96
N PRO A 238 9.23 -11.56 20.35
CA PRO A 238 10.62 -11.25 19.96
C PRO A 238 10.82 -11.16 18.45
N ARG A 239 10.12 -11.99 17.65
CA ARG A 239 10.20 -11.93 16.17
C ARG A 239 9.63 -10.63 15.59
N VAL A 240 8.56 -10.08 16.19
CA VAL A 240 7.93 -8.84 15.73
C VAL A 240 8.81 -7.64 16.05
N ASP A 241 9.35 -7.60 17.28
CA ASP A 241 10.31 -6.58 17.70
C ASP A 241 11.58 -6.62 16.86
N PHE A 242 12.15 -7.80 16.64
CA PHE A 242 13.29 -8.00 15.74
C PHE A 242 12.99 -7.49 14.32
N ALA A 243 11.84 -7.85 13.76
CA ALA A 243 11.47 -7.41 12.41
C ALA A 243 11.29 -5.90 12.32
N LYS A 244 10.67 -5.29 13.33
CA LYS A 244 10.56 -3.83 13.46
C LYS A 244 11.95 -3.19 13.43
N ASP A 245 12.89 -3.68 14.24
CA ASP A 245 14.24 -3.12 14.31
C ASP A 245 15.00 -3.22 12.99
N VAL A 246 14.88 -4.36 12.28
CA VAL A 246 15.51 -4.54 10.96
C VAL A 246 14.92 -3.57 9.92
N ILE A 247 13.59 -3.43 9.88
CA ILE A 247 12.91 -2.53 8.95
C ILE A 247 13.28 -1.08 9.24
N MET A 248 13.30 -0.67 10.52
CA MET A 248 13.66 0.68 10.94
C MET A 248 15.14 1.03 10.68
N ALA A 249 16.06 0.07 10.92
CA ALA A 249 17.48 0.29 10.65
C ALA A 249 17.75 0.56 9.16
N PHE A 250 17.03 -0.11 8.26
CA PHE A 250 17.16 0.10 6.82
C PHE A 250 16.69 1.49 6.37
N ALA A 251 15.60 1.98 6.93
CA ALA A 251 15.07 3.31 6.63
C ALA A 251 16.09 4.41 7.01
N ASN A 252 16.71 4.29 8.20
CA ASN A 252 17.73 5.23 8.65
C ASN A 252 18.96 5.28 7.73
N ILE A 253 19.38 4.16 7.15
CA ILE A 253 20.49 4.09 6.21
C ILE A 253 20.15 4.81 4.89
N ASN A 254 18.93 4.63 4.40
CA ASN A 254 18.49 5.27 3.16
C ASN A 254 18.33 6.79 3.32
N HIS A 255 17.89 7.28 4.46
CA HIS A 255 17.86 8.70 4.76
C HIS A 255 19.24 9.35 4.69
N LEU A 256 20.26 8.69 5.23
CA LEU A 256 21.66 9.17 5.17
C LEU A 256 22.23 9.16 3.75
N ALA A 257 21.78 8.26 2.90
CA ALA A 257 22.24 8.13 1.52
C ALA A 257 21.51 9.04 0.52
N SER A 258 20.30 9.51 0.85
CA SER A 258 19.43 10.28 -0.04
C SER A 258 19.64 11.80 0.01
N TYR A 259 20.37 12.29 1.00
CA TYR A 259 20.69 13.72 1.16
C TYR A 259 22.20 13.88 1.41
N PRO A 260 23.04 13.92 0.35
CA PRO A 260 24.35 14.55 0.49
C PRO A 260 24.08 16.06 0.65
N ASP A 261 24.67 16.64 1.71
CA ASP A 261 24.72 18.09 1.98
C ASP A 261 25.17 18.93 0.76
#